data_f7f6bb8fcadcb8ff82761006cc43cd0e
#
_entry.id   f7f6bb8fcadcb8ff82761006cc43cd0e
#
_cell.length_a   1.000
_cell.length_b   1.000
_cell.length_c   1.000
_cell.angle_alpha   90.00
_cell.angle_beta   90.00
_cell.angle_gamma   90.00
#
_symmetry.space_group_name_H-M   'P 1'
#
loop_
_entity.id
_entity.type
_entity.pdbx_description
1 polymer ?
#
loop_
_entity_poly.entity_id
_entity_poly.type
_entity_poly.pdbx_seq_one_letter_code
_entity_poly.pdbx_strand_id
1 'polypeptide(L)'
;RQNRFQKMANANGWSFEPDVDWNTSYLRNFRFFDSRPIEMKSNSLQGLDIENNSQWEIADIVFDEGALLALEVYQTTVQVVRLPSPIPRFIIDKVGLFDKIFDRVISFSESNLHIHFKKHAAFSDKFQLSGDDEDAIRSFFTDDLIRFLEQNEIHHIESNGEALMIFTYLHIARTDEVPSMLEFSSNLLKNMDLNRN
;
A
#
# COMPACT_ATOMS: atom_id res chain seq x y z
N ARG A 1 6.60 8.43 -20.91
CA ARG A 1 6.22 8.45 -19.52
C ARG A 1 7.28 9.16 -18.67
N GLN A 2 8.56 8.78 -18.74
CA GLN A 2 9.64 9.36 -17.93
C GLN A 2 9.74 10.89 -18.05
N ASN A 3 9.68 11.43 -19.27
CA ASN A 3 9.68 12.89 -19.47
C ASN A 3 8.52 13.62 -18.78
N ARG A 4 7.36 12.97 -18.67
CA ARG A 4 6.21 13.55 -17.96
C ARG A 4 6.42 13.48 -16.44
N PHE A 5 6.96 12.38 -15.92
CA PHE A 5 7.33 12.26 -14.51
C PHE A 5 8.39 13.27 -14.12
N GLN A 6 9.43 13.46 -14.94
CA GLN A 6 10.45 14.48 -14.68
C GLN A 6 9.85 15.89 -14.63
N LYS A 7 8.96 16.23 -15.57
CA LYS A 7 8.28 17.54 -15.55
C LYS A 7 7.39 17.71 -14.32
N MET A 8 6.65 16.68 -13.94
CA MET A 8 5.81 16.67 -12.74
C MET A 8 6.66 16.84 -11.47
N ALA A 9 7.76 16.10 -11.35
CA ALA A 9 8.68 16.21 -10.22
C ALA A 9 9.25 17.64 -10.11
N ASN A 10 9.74 18.19 -11.21
CA ASN A 10 10.28 19.54 -11.23
C ASN A 10 9.24 20.60 -10.84
N ALA A 11 8.01 20.46 -11.31
CA ALA A 11 6.92 21.39 -11.02
C ALA A 11 6.47 21.38 -9.56
N ASN A 12 6.65 20.25 -8.85
CA ASN A 12 6.19 20.06 -7.47
C ASN A 12 7.34 20.00 -6.44
N GLY A 13 8.58 20.14 -6.85
CA GLY A 13 9.73 20.04 -5.95
C GLY A 13 10.01 18.61 -5.47
N TRP A 14 9.57 17.60 -6.24
CA TRP A 14 9.82 16.19 -5.98
C TRP A 14 11.10 15.72 -6.63
N SER A 15 11.68 14.61 -6.15
CA SER A 15 12.74 13.91 -6.86
C SER A 15 12.17 12.83 -7.77
N PHE A 16 12.86 12.59 -8.89
CA PHE A 16 12.52 11.53 -9.83
C PHE A 16 13.78 10.80 -10.27
N GLU A 17 13.78 9.48 -10.08
CA GLU A 17 14.84 8.57 -10.53
C GLU A 17 14.23 7.61 -11.56
N PRO A 18 14.61 7.75 -12.86
CA PRO A 18 14.04 6.93 -13.92
C PRO A 18 14.65 5.53 -14.00
N ASP A 19 15.90 5.37 -13.52
CA ASP A 19 16.67 4.17 -13.73
C ASP A 19 16.29 3.03 -12.77
N VAL A 20 16.79 1.85 -13.06
CA VAL A 20 16.59 0.68 -12.21
C VAL A 20 17.37 0.86 -10.91
N ASP A 21 16.64 0.77 -9.81
CA ASP A 21 17.22 0.74 -8.47
C ASP A 21 17.08 -0.67 -7.89
N TRP A 22 18.21 -1.27 -7.54
CA TRP A 22 18.27 -2.61 -6.94
C TRP A 22 18.12 -2.59 -5.42
N ASN A 23 18.08 -1.41 -4.80
CA ASN A 23 17.86 -1.28 -3.37
C ASN A 23 16.37 -1.40 -3.04
N THR A 24 15.90 -2.62 -2.97
CA THR A 24 14.49 -2.97 -2.67
C THR A 24 14.31 -3.57 -1.28
N SER A 25 15.36 -3.54 -0.45
CA SER A 25 15.37 -4.20 0.87
C SER A 25 14.24 -3.72 1.79
N TYR A 26 13.88 -2.45 1.75
CA TYR A 26 12.79 -1.89 2.55
C TYR A 26 11.39 -2.42 2.15
N LEU A 27 11.19 -2.81 0.88
CA LEU A 27 9.95 -3.43 0.42
C LEU A 27 9.77 -4.84 0.98
N ARG A 28 10.86 -5.54 1.30
CA ARG A 28 10.82 -6.86 1.93
C ARG A 28 10.38 -6.83 3.39
N ASN A 29 10.26 -5.65 3.99
CA ASN A 29 9.65 -5.48 5.31
C ASN A 29 8.12 -5.55 5.27
N PHE A 30 7.53 -5.66 4.08
CA PHE A 30 6.11 -5.89 3.87
C PHE A 30 5.88 -7.37 3.54
N ARG A 31 4.89 -7.98 4.16
CA ARG A 31 4.57 -9.42 4.00
C ARG A 31 4.16 -9.77 2.57
N PHE A 32 3.59 -8.81 1.85
CA PHE A 32 3.27 -9.00 0.44
C PHE A 32 4.48 -9.52 -0.36
N PHE A 33 5.68 -9.03 -0.05
CA PHE A 33 6.91 -9.42 -0.72
C PHE A 33 7.72 -10.53 -0.02
N ASP A 34 7.21 -11.14 1.08
CA ASP A 34 7.92 -12.22 1.77
C ASP A 34 8.18 -13.44 0.87
N SER A 35 7.19 -13.79 0.02
CA SER A 35 7.26 -14.93 -0.89
C SER A 35 7.28 -14.53 -2.37
N ARG A 36 7.42 -13.23 -2.66
CA ARG A 36 7.39 -12.65 -4.01
C ARG A 36 8.70 -11.93 -4.28
N PRO A 37 9.66 -12.57 -4.96
CA PRO A 37 10.92 -11.93 -5.32
C PRO A 37 10.68 -10.68 -6.17
N ILE A 38 11.30 -9.57 -5.75
CA ILE A 38 11.29 -8.33 -6.51
C ILE A 38 12.42 -8.41 -7.54
N GLU A 39 12.03 -8.37 -8.82
CA GLU A 39 12.95 -8.44 -9.94
C GLU A 39 13.52 -7.06 -10.29
N MET A 40 12.71 -6.02 -10.16
CA MET A 40 13.10 -4.67 -10.56
C MET A 40 12.25 -3.60 -9.89
N LYS A 41 12.90 -2.49 -9.50
CA LYS A 41 12.26 -1.21 -9.15
C LYS A 41 12.77 -0.14 -10.10
N SER A 42 11.89 0.72 -10.61
CA SER A 42 12.25 1.83 -11.50
C SER A 42 11.23 2.96 -11.44
N ASN A 43 11.54 4.06 -12.13
CA ASN A 43 10.65 5.23 -12.22
C ASN A 43 10.18 5.73 -10.84
N SER A 44 11.11 5.85 -9.89
CA SER A 44 10.80 6.28 -8.52
C SER A 44 10.56 7.79 -8.46
N LEU A 45 9.37 8.18 -8.01
CA LEU A 45 9.02 9.54 -7.59
C LEU A 45 9.01 9.60 -6.07
N GLN A 46 9.62 10.63 -5.48
CA GLN A 46 9.67 10.80 -4.03
C GLN A 46 9.36 12.24 -3.64
N GLY A 47 8.67 12.41 -2.53
CA GLY A 47 8.33 13.72 -2.01
C GLY A 47 7.90 13.69 -0.55
N LEU A 48 7.40 14.85 -0.09
CA LEU A 48 6.92 15.06 1.27
C LEU A 48 5.43 15.42 1.23
N ASP A 49 4.67 14.80 2.11
CA ASP A 49 3.36 15.28 2.53
C ASP A 49 3.57 16.15 3.77
N ILE A 50 3.58 17.47 3.55
CA ILE A 50 3.88 18.45 4.59
C ILE A 50 2.78 18.45 5.66
N GLU A 51 1.52 18.28 5.26
CA GLU A 51 0.38 18.32 6.18
C GLU A 51 0.42 17.16 7.18
N ASN A 52 0.83 15.98 6.71
CA ASN A 52 0.90 14.76 7.54
C ASN A 52 2.31 14.45 8.05
N ASN A 53 3.29 15.31 7.78
CA ASN A 53 4.70 15.10 8.15
C ASN A 53 5.21 13.72 7.74
N SER A 54 4.92 13.32 6.51
CA SER A 54 5.28 12.00 5.97
C SER A 54 6.08 12.10 4.68
N GLN A 55 6.98 11.15 4.49
CA GLN A 55 7.69 10.94 3.23
C GLN A 55 6.96 9.87 2.41
N TRP A 56 6.88 10.07 1.11
CA TRP A 56 6.30 9.08 0.21
C TRP A 56 7.22 8.77 -0.98
N GLU A 57 7.10 7.55 -1.46
CA GLU A 57 7.69 7.09 -2.72
C GLU A 57 6.61 6.40 -3.56
N ILE A 58 6.59 6.69 -4.85
CA ILE A 58 5.79 5.97 -5.86
C ILE A 58 6.77 5.39 -6.85
N ALA A 59 6.80 4.07 -7.02
CA ALA A 59 7.73 3.39 -7.92
C ALA A 59 7.05 2.25 -8.68
N ASP A 60 7.58 1.96 -9.87
CA ASP A 60 7.17 0.77 -10.64
C ASP A 60 7.97 -0.43 -10.15
N ILE A 61 7.26 -1.49 -9.81
CA ILE A 61 7.81 -2.74 -9.31
C ILE A 61 7.48 -3.87 -10.29
N VAL A 62 8.48 -4.66 -10.58
CA VAL A 62 8.36 -5.95 -11.27
C VAL A 62 8.69 -7.03 -10.24
N PHE A 63 7.80 -7.99 -10.08
CA PHE A 63 7.98 -9.08 -9.13
C PHE A 63 7.46 -10.41 -9.70
N ASP A 64 7.99 -11.52 -9.17
CA ASP A 64 7.51 -12.86 -9.45
C ASP A 64 6.46 -13.25 -8.40
N GLU A 65 5.35 -13.84 -8.82
CA GLU A 65 4.31 -14.36 -7.92
C GLU A 65 4.82 -15.51 -7.04
N GLY A 66 5.95 -16.11 -7.36
CA GLY A 66 6.57 -17.19 -6.58
C GLY A 66 5.84 -18.55 -6.73
N ALA A 67 5.13 -18.76 -7.83
CA ALA A 67 4.52 -20.05 -8.13
C ALA A 67 5.60 -21.10 -8.46
N LEU A 68 5.54 -22.25 -7.80
CA LEU A 68 6.59 -23.29 -7.86
C LEU A 68 6.82 -23.90 -9.24
N LEU A 69 5.91 -23.71 -10.21
CA LEU A 69 5.93 -24.41 -11.50
C LEU A 69 5.93 -23.49 -12.73
N ALA A 70 5.74 -22.18 -12.55
CA ALA A 70 5.78 -21.21 -13.62
C ALA A 70 6.30 -19.86 -13.11
N LEU A 71 7.17 -19.22 -13.86
CA LEU A 71 7.56 -17.83 -13.62
C LEU A 71 6.38 -16.94 -14.07
N GLU A 72 5.67 -16.36 -13.12
CA GLU A 72 4.60 -15.40 -13.37
C GLU A 72 5.06 -14.01 -12.93
N VAL A 73 5.50 -13.22 -13.88
CA VAL A 73 6.01 -11.86 -13.63
C VAL A 73 4.88 -10.85 -13.73
N TYR A 74 4.71 -10.09 -12.66
CA TYR A 74 3.75 -8.99 -12.56
C TYR A 74 4.44 -7.63 -12.52
N GLN A 75 3.73 -6.63 -13.01
CA GLN A 75 4.20 -5.24 -12.99
C GLN A 75 3.10 -4.33 -12.45
N THR A 76 3.43 -3.54 -11.46
CA THR A 76 2.50 -2.57 -10.86
C THR A 76 3.26 -1.35 -10.33
N THR A 77 2.53 -0.26 -10.13
CA THR A 77 3.06 0.89 -9.39
C THR A 77 2.64 0.78 -7.92
N VAL A 78 3.62 0.87 -7.06
CA VAL A 78 3.46 0.79 -5.60
C VAL A 78 3.72 2.16 -5.00
N GLN A 79 2.91 2.55 -4.03
CA GLN A 79 3.18 3.70 -3.18
C GLN A 79 3.61 3.23 -1.79
N VAL A 80 4.71 3.76 -1.29
CA VAL A 80 5.16 3.58 0.11
C VAL A 80 5.12 4.93 0.81
N VAL A 81 4.50 4.96 2.00
CA VAL A 81 4.38 6.17 2.82
C VAL A 81 5.00 5.89 4.19
N ARG A 82 6.04 6.61 4.56
CA ARG A 82 6.64 6.54 5.89
C ARG A 82 5.77 7.31 6.87
N LEU A 83 5.49 6.69 8.01
CA LEU A 83 4.60 7.25 9.02
C LEU A 83 5.37 8.13 10.01
N PRO A 84 4.77 9.23 10.50
CA PRO A 84 5.39 10.08 11.51
C PRO A 84 5.45 9.42 12.90
N SER A 85 4.59 8.43 13.13
CA SER A 85 4.55 7.61 14.37
C SER A 85 4.15 6.18 14.05
N PRO A 86 4.55 5.19 14.86
CA PRO A 86 4.19 3.79 14.66
C PRO A 86 2.68 3.56 14.80
N ILE A 87 2.17 2.62 14.00
CA ILE A 87 0.79 2.15 14.03
C ILE A 87 0.75 0.62 14.11
N PRO A 88 -0.41 0.00 14.39
CA PRO A 88 -0.55 -1.45 14.32
C PRO A 88 -0.16 -2.01 12.95
N ARG A 89 0.35 -3.23 12.94
CA ARG A 89 0.62 -3.97 11.71
C ARG A 89 -0.66 -4.64 11.22
N PHE A 90 -1.03 -4.37 9.99
CA PHE A 90 -2.25 -4.93 9.38
C PHE A 90 -2.12 -5.05 7.87
N ILE A 91 -3.00 -5.84 7.28
CA ILE A 91 -3.22 -5.94 5.84
C ILE A 91 -4.72 -5.73 5.56
N ILE A 92 -5.01 -4.91 4.58
CA ILE A 92 -6.34 -4.74 3.97
C ILE A 92 -6.22 -5.20 2.52
N ASP A 93 -7.03 -6.19 2.15
CA ASP A 93 -7.13 -6.70 0.79
C ASP A 93 -8.55 -6.55 0.26
N LYS A 94 -8.70 -6.14 -0.99
CA LYS A 94 -10.01 -6.12 -1.66
C LYS A 94 -10.50 -7.55 -1.86
N VAL A 95 -11.73 -7.83 -1.42
CA VAL A 95 -12.36 -9.15 -1.56
C VAL A 95 -12.42 -9.58 -3.03
N GLY A 96 -12.09 -10.84 -3.30
CA GLY A 96 -12.14 -11.44 -4.64
C GLY A 96 -11.00 -11.03 -5.59
N LEU A 97 -10.08 -10.18 -5.14
CA LEU A 97 -8.95 -9.77 -5.95
C LEU A 97 -7.90 -10.87 -6.04
N PHE A 98 -7.62 -11.50 -4.91
CA PHE A 98 -6.54 -12.46 -4.74
C PHE A 98 -6.94 -13.89 -5.14
N ASP A 99 -8.23 -14.20 -5.22
CA ASP A 99 -8.73 -15.52 -5.66
C ASP A 99 -8.33 -15.88 -7.09
N LYS A 100 -7.93 -14.91 -7.91
CA LYS A 100 -7.57 -15.13 -9.32
C LYS A 100 -6.10 -14.84 -9.65
N ILE A 101 -5.45 -13.98 -8.89
CA ILE A 101 -4.09 -13.51 -9.18
C ILE A 101 -3.11 -13.99 -8.11
N PHE A 102 -3.58 -14.14 -6.87
CA PHE A 102 -2.73 -14.43 -5.73
C PHE A 102 -3.34 -15.54 -4.88
N ASP A 103 -3.30 -16.79 -5.35
CA ASP A 103 -3.79 -17.98 -4.65
C ASP A 103 -3.17 -18.23 -3.25
N ARG A 104 -2.29 -17.33 -2.79
CA ARG A 104 -1.68 -17.39 -1.49
C ARG A 104 -2.19 -16.27 -0.60
N VAL A 105 -3.09 -16.62 0.29
CA VAL A 105 -3.52 -15.76 1.39
C VAL A 105 -2.28 -15.36 2.21
N ILE A 106 -2.00 -14.07 2.26
CA ILE A 106 -1.00 -13.52 3.17
C ILE A 106 -1.60 -13.61 4.57
N SER A 107 -1.13 -14.56 5.35
CA SER A 107 -1.62 -14.79 6.71
C SER A 107 -0.64 -14.23 7.74
N PHE A 108 -1.14 -13.48 8.72
CA PHE A 108 -0.32 -13.00 9.84
C PHE A 108 -0.02 -14.09 10.86
N SER A 109 -0.85 -15.11 10.94
CA SER A 109 -0.64 -16.23 11.84
C SER A 109 -1.27 -17.50 11.25
N GLU A 110 -0.98 -18.67 11.82
CA GLU A 110 -1.64 -19.95 11.50
C GLU A 110 -3.16 -19.89 11.71
N SER A 111 -3.66 -18.93 12.49
CA SER A 111 -5.07 -18.60 12.58
C SER A 111 -5.38 -17.43 11.62
N ASN A 112 -6.02 -17.72 10.49
CA ASN A 112 -6.54 -16.75 9.51
C ASN A 112 -7.67 -15.90 10.13
N LEU A 113 -7.36 -15.06 11.13
CA LEU A 113 -8.34 -14.22 11.79
C LEU A 113 -8.60 -12.97 10.94
N HIS A 114 -9.66 -13.04 10.15
CA HIS A 114 -10.21 -11.84 9.51
C HIS A 114 -10.95 -11.01 10.57
N ILE A 115 -10.57 -9.75 10.68
CA ILE A 115 -11.17 -8.80 11.61
C ILE A 115 -12.40 -8.18 10.95
N HIS A 116 -13.58 -8.45 11.51
CA HIS A 116 -14.84 -7.91 11.03
C HIS A 116 -15.39 -6.83 11.96
N PHE A 117 -15.95 -5.79 11.37
CA PHE A 117 -16.65 -4.72 12.10
C PHE A 117 -18.16 -4.87 11.95
N LYS A 118 -18.85 -5.31 12.99
CA LYS A 118 -20.31 -5.56 12.96
C LYS A 118 -21.14 -4.33 12.54
N LYS A 119 -20.65 -3.11 12.87
CA LYS A 119 -21.33 -1.84 12.52
C LYS A 119 -21.03 -1.37 11.10
N HIS A 120 -20.06 -1.97 10.44
CA HIS A 120 -19.53 -1.60 9.13
C HIS A 120 -19.52 -2.80 8.19
N ALA A 121 -20.71 -3.33 7.90
CA ALA A 121 -20.85 -4.50 7.02
C ALA A 121 -20.28 -4.21 5.63
N ALA A 122 -20.50 -3.02 5.09
CA ALA A 122 -19.98 -2.61 3.78
C ALA A 122 -18.45 -2.66 3.69
N PHE A 123 -17.74 -2.32 4.77
CA PHE A 123 -16.29 -2.50 4.83
C PHE A 123 -15.90 -3.98 4.73
N SER A 124 -16.54 -4.83 5.54
CA SER A 124 -16.22 -6.27 5.59
C SER A 124 -16.64 -7.01 4.31
N ASP A 125 -17.64 -6.51 3.59
CA ASP A 125 -18.05 -7.04 2.28
C ASP A 125 -17.05 -6.64 1.18
N LYS A 126 -16.38 -5.49 1.34
CA LYS A 126 -15.46 -4.93 0.37
C LYS A 126 -14.01 -5.36 0.61
N PHE A 127 -13.61 -5.50 1.87
CA PHE A 127 -12.24 -5.72 2.28
C PHE A 127 -12.10 -6.87 3.29
N GLN A 128 -10.98 -7.58 3.18
CA GLN A 128 -10.46 -8.46 4.22
C GLN A 128 -9.41 -7.71 5.02
N LEU A 129 -9.59 -7.62 6.34
CA LEU A 129 -8.63 -7.02 7.27
C LEU A 129 -8.05 -8.11 8.16
N SER A 130 -6.73 -8.16 8.25
CA SER A 130 -5.98 -9.05 9.13
C SER A 130 -4.79 -8.34 9.78
N GLY A 131 -4.25 -8.88 10.86
CA GLY A 131 -3.08 -8.32 11.51
C GLY A 131 -2.62 -9.12 12.72
N ASP A 132 -1.55 -8.64 13.38
CA ASP A 132 -0.88 -9.33 14.48
C ASP A 132 -1.62 -9.18 15.82
N ASP A 133 -2.26 -8.03 16.04
CA ASP A 133 -2.92 -7.67 17.30
C ASP A 133 -4.33 -7.13 17.02
N GLU A 134 -5.34 -7.99 17.23
CA GLU A 134 -6.73 -7.66 16.95
C GLU A 134 -7.24 -6.49 17.80
N ASP A 135 -6.88 -6.42 19.07
CA ASP A 135 -7.35 -5.38 19.99
C ASP A 135 -6.75 -4.01 19.62
N ALA A 136 -5.44 -3.98 19.31
CA ALA A 136 -4.79 -2.78 18.83
C ALA A 136 -5.38 -2.30 17.49
N ILE A 137 -5.66 -3.22 16.57
CA ILE A 137 -6.26 -2.90 15.27
C ILE A 137 -7.69 -2.37 15.45
N ARG A 138 -8.51 -3.02 16.28
CA ARG A 138 -9.88 -2.53 16.57
C ARG A 138 -9.91 -1.14 17.20
N SER A 139 -8.93 -0.84 18.04
CA SER A 139 -8.78 0.49 18.65
C SER A 139 -8.30 1.54 17.64
N PHE A 140 -7.46 1.14 16.69
CA PHE A 140 -6.90 2.01 15.66
C PHE A 140 -7.91 2.34 14.56
N PHE A 141 -8.73 1.37 14.15
CA PHE A 141 -9.73 1.54 13.09
C PHE A 141 -10.97 2.25 13.62
N THR A 142 -10.92 3.59 13.64
CA THR A 142 -12.06 4.44 14.00
C THR A 142 -13.17 4.36 12.97
N ASP A 143 -14.39 4.77 13.36
CA ASP A 143 -15.53 4.84 12.41
C ASP A 143 -15.22 5.74 11.20
N ASP A 144 -14.45 6.83 11.39
CA ASP A 144 -14.09 7.74 10.30
C ASP A 144 -13.10 7.10 9.33
N LEU A 145 -12.09 6.39 9.84
CA LEU A 145 -11.14 5.65 9.00
C LEU A 145 -11.86 4.56 8.19
N ILE A 146 -12.75 3.80 8.82
CA ILE A 146 -13.51 2.74 8.15
C ILE A 146 -14.40 3.32 7.06
N ARG A 147 -15.15 4.40 7.34
CA ARG A 147 -15.99 5.07 6.32
C ARG A 147 -15.18 5.64 5.17
N PHE A 148 -14.02 6.21 5.46
CA PHE A 148 -13.11 6.66 4.40
C PHE A 148 -12.70 5.52 3.48
N LEU A 149 -12.34 4.36 4.03
CA LEU A 149 -11.96 3.18 3.24
C LEU A 149 -13.15 2.61 2.45
N GLU A 150 -14.35 2.57 3.04
CA GLU A 150 -15.58 2.15 2.33
C GLU A 150 -15.86 2.97 1.07
N GLN A 151 -15.54 4.26 1.09
CA GLN A 151 -15.80 5.20 -0.01
C GLN A 151 -14.74 5.21 -1.09
N ASN A 152 -13.59 4.56 -0.87
CA ASN A 152 -12.46 4.59 -1.78
C ASN A 152 -12.21 3.23 -2.44
N GLU A 153 -11.75 3.26 -3.69
CA GLU A 153 -11.34 2.06 -4.42
C GLU A 153 -9.83 1.87 -4.29
N ILE A 154 -9.46 0.83 -3.56
CA ILE A 154 -8.07 0.40 -3.37
C ILE A 154 -8.00 -1.11 -3.51
N HIS A 155 -6.84 -1.64 -3.82
CA HIS A 155 -6.62 -3.07 -3.95
C HIS A 155 -5.95 -3.67 -2.74
N HIS A 156 -4.94 -2.99 -2.20
CA HIS A 156 -4.17 -3.46 -1.06
C HIS A 156 -3.60 -2.31 -0.26
N ILE A 157 -3.66 -2.41 1.06
CA ILE A 157 -2.90 -1.58 2.01
C ILE A 157 -2.26 -2.50 3.03
N GLU A 158 -0.97 -2.35 3.22
CA GLU A 158 -0.25 -3.05 4.27
C GLU A 158 0.52 -2.07 5.15
N SER A 159 0.37 -2.23 6.47
CA SER A 159 1.20 -1.57 7.48
C SER A 159 2.25 -2.54 8.01
N ASN A 160 3.52 -2.16 7.96
CA ASN A 160 4.60 -2.86 8.66
C ASN A 160 4.89 -2.25 10.06
N GLY A 161 4.06 -1.30 10.50
CA GLY A 161 4.20 -0.57 11.75
C GLY A 161 4.82 0.83 11.58
N GLU A 162 5.73 1.02 10.65
CA GLU A 162 6.48 2.28 10.42
C GLU A 162 6.17 2.92 9.06
N ALA A 163 5.61 2.14 8.15
CA ALA A 163 5.25 2.58 6.81
C ALA A 163 3.99 1.86 6.32
N LEU A 164 3.32 2.50 5.37
CA LEU A 164 2.24 1.90 4.58
C LEU A 164 2.75 1.58 3.19
N MET A 165 2.38 0.42 2.66
CA MET A 165 2.46 0.08 1.26
C MET A 165 1.07 0.01 0.67
N ILE A 166 0.84 0.71 -0.45
CA ILE A 166 -0.49 0.90 -1.04
C ILE A 166 -0.46 0.51 -2.51
N PHE A 167 -1.36 -0.39 -2.91
CA PHE A 167 -1.68 -0.65 -4.31
C PHE A 167 -3.03 -0.02 -4.65
N THR A 168 -3.00 1.20 -5.17
CA THR A 168 -4.21 1.86 -5.67
C THR A 168 -4.67 1.21 -6.98
N TYR A 169 -3.71 0.80 -7.82
CA TYR A 169 -3.93 0.13 -9.10
C TYR A 169 -3.16 -1.18 -9.16
N LEU A 170 -3.57 -2.10 -10.04
CA LEU A 170 -2.85 -3.35 -10.32
C LEU A 170 -2.07 -3.29 -11.65
N HIS A 171 -1.87 -2.11 -12.18
CA HIS A 171 -1.11 -1.86 -13.40
C HIS A 171 -0.06 -0.77 -13.14
N ILE A 172 0.83 -0.59 -14.10
CA ILE A 172 1.75 0.54 -14.08
C ILE A 172 0.95 1.85 -14.20
N ALA A 173 0.96 2.66 -13.15
CA ALA A 173 0.18 3.89 -13.08
C ALA A 173 0.58 4.89 -14.18
N ARG A 174 -0.42 5.51 -14.77
CA ARG A 174 -0.21 6.61 -15.71
C ARG A 174 0.17 7.88 -14.95
N THR A 175 0.79 8.83 -15.64
CA THR A 175 1.20 10.09 -15.01
C THR A 175 0.02 10.89 -14.45
N ASP A 176 -1.14 10.81 -15.09
CA ASP A 176 -2.38 11.48 -14.66
C ASP A 176 -3.06 10.79 -13.45
N GLU A 177 -2.65 9.59 -13.08
CA GLU A 177 -3.12 8.86 -11.90
C GLU A 177 -2.33 9.18 -10.62
N VAL A 178 -1.09 9.67 -10.74
CA VAL A 178 -0.23 9.99 -9.60
C VAL A 178 -0.87 11.00 -8.62
N PRO A 179 -1.51 12.09 -9.06
CA PRO A 179 -2.17 13.01 -8.14
C PRO A 179 -3.25 12.33 -7.28
N SER A 180 -4.04 11.43 -7.86
CA SER A 180 -5.08 10.68 -7.13
C SER A 180 -4.48 9.72 -6.10
N MET A 181 -3.34 9.08 -6.41
CA MET A 181 -2.63 8.23 -5.44
C MET A 181 -2.15 9.05 -4.24
N LEU A 182 -1.58 10.22 -4.47
CA LEU A 182 -1.10 11.11 -3.41
C LEU A 182 -2.25 11.71 -2.58
N GLU A 183 -3.34 12.11 -3.23
CA GLU A 183 -4.54 12.59 -2.56
C GLU A 183 -5.14 11.50 -1.66
N PHE A 184 -5.26 10.27 -2.17
CA PHE A 184 -5.75 9.13 -1.39
C PHE A 184 -4.89 8.91 -0.15
N SER A 185 -3.56 8.80 -0.29
CA SER A 185 -2.66 8.53 0.83
C SER A 185 -2.66 9.67 1.86
N SER A 186 -2.68 10.93 1.42
CA SER A 186 -2.77 12.09 2.32
C SER A 186 -4.07 12.08 3.13
N ASN A 187 -5.20 11.81 2.48
CA ASN A 187 -6.49 11.69 3.16
C ASN A 187 -6.56 10.45 4.07
N LEU A 188 -5.93 9.34 3.69
CA LEU A 188 -5.80 8.16 4.53
C LEU A 188 -5.10 8.50 5.84
N LEU A 189 -3.95 9.18 5.78
CA LEU A 189 -3.20 9.58 6.97
C LEU A 189 -4.00 10.54 7.88
N LYS A 190 -4.76 11.47 7.31
CA LYS A 190 -5.65 12.37 8.07
C LYS A 190 -6.72 11.59 8.85
N ASN A 191 -7.28 10.54 8.22
CA ASN A 191 -8.30 9.70 8.88
C ASN A 191 -7.72 8.71 9.89
N MET A 192 -6.41 8.41 9.81
CA MET A 192 -5.70 7.61 10.81
C MET A 192 -5.43 8.37 12.12
N ASP A 193 -5.55 9.71 12.11
CA ASP A 193 -5.38 10.58 13.28
C ASP A 193 -4.08 10.30 14.07
N LEU A 194 -2.95 10.29 13.35
CA LEU A 194 -1.63 9.93 13.87
C LEU A 194 -1.08 10.92 14.92
N ASN A 195 -1.75 12.05 15.13
CA ASN A 195 -1.34 13.11 16.06
C ASN A 195 -2.00 13.03 17.45
N ARG A 196 -2.75 11.96 17.73
CA ARG A 196 -3.42 11.73 19.03
C ARG A 196 -2.49 11.09 20.09
N ASN A 197 -1.25 11.53 20.20
CA ASN A 197 -0.39 11.17 21.32
C ASN A 197 -0.13 12.37 22.22
#